data_61e2da991b61c7ab53b78d7da1aa5687
#
_entry.id   61e2da991b61c7ab53b78d7da1aa5687
#
_cell.length_a   1.000
_cell.length_b   1.000
_cell.length_c   1.000
_cell.angle_alpha   90.00
_cell.angle_beta   90.00
_cell.angle_gamma   90.00
#
_symmetry.space_group_name_H-M   'P 1'
#
loop_
_entity.id
_entity.type
_entity.pdbx_description
1 polymer ?
#
loop_
_entity_poly.entity_id
_entity_poly.type
_entity_poly.pdbx_seq_one_letter_code
_entity_poly.pdbx_strand_id
1 'polypeptide(L)'
;GSIDMADGAGSMQLASRNTTLILAVVVAEPRVTLAKLGASVRWKSDPALEVRVESVAAANADIELEASGIYRAAQGERSGPGWLDLTGRIVRLHAPAAYRYVPLAAGSGTLNWLQHALVSGRVTDGTMRVKGDLSRFPFEGERDAEFRVAARVVDAALDVHPAVVQGERSAEAARAWPLLKDIDADLLFDRASMTVTAKRGAAYSAKLSNVVARIPELGPNAKLGVHGVAEGPLADMVRYVNTSPVSR
;
A
#
# COMPACT_ATOMS: atom_id res chain seq x y z
N GLY A 1 -8.85 -22.67 -18.53
CA GLY A 1 -9.12 -21.32 -19.05
C GLY A 1 -9.50 -21.37 -20.51
N SER A 2 -10.22 -20.37 -20.99
CA SER A 2 -10.59 -20.17 -22.39
C SER A 2 -10.15 -18.78 -22.83
N ILE A 3 -9.81 -18.65 -24.12
CA ILE A 3 -9.51 -17.38 -24.77
C ILE A 3 -10.24 -17.40 -26.10
N ASP A 4 -11.02 -16.33 -26.36
CA ASP A 4 -11.69 -16.08 -27.63
C ASP A 4 -11.21 -14.75 -28.20
N MET A 5 -10.86 -14.73 -29.50
CA MET A 5 -10.34 -13.53 -30.17
C MET A 5 -10.93 -13.39 -31.56
N ALA A 6 -11.39 -12.19 -31.92
CA ALA A 6 -11.81 -11.82 -33.27
C ALA A 6 -11.61 -10.31 -33.47
N ASP A 7 -11.09 -9.90 -34.63
CA ASP A 7 -11.04 -8.53 -35.12
C ASP A 7 -10.51 -7.50 -34.10
N GLY A 8 -9.42 -7.83 -33.41
CA GLY A 8 -8.81 -6.93 -32.42
C GLY A 8 -9.54 -6.84 -31.08
N ALA A 9 -10.60 -7.61 -30.87
CA ALA A 9 -11.27 -7.75 -29.58
C ALA A 9 -11.14 -9.20 -29.08
N GLY A 10 -11.27 -9.38 -27.78
CA GLY A 10 -11.26 -10.71 -27.20
C GLY A 10 -11.72 -10.77 -25.76
N SER A 11 -11.87 -11.99 -25.29
CA SER A 11 -12.16 -12.30 -23.89
C SER A 11 -11.30 -13.45 -23.40
N MET A 12 -11.03 -13.45 -22.11
CA MET A 12 -10.29 -14.52 -21.45
C MET A 12 -10.96 -14.83 -20.11
N GLN A 13 -11.17 -16.12 -19.88
CA GLN A 13 -11.50 -16.64 -18.57
C GLN A 13 -10.36 -17.54 -18.10
N LEU A 14 -9.80 -17.24 -16.96
CA LEU A 14 -8.68 -17.94 -16.37
C LEU A 14 -9.06 -18.46 -14.98
N ALA A 15 -8.79 -19.72 -14.73
CA ALA A 15 -8.74 -20.30 -13.40
C ALA A 15 -7.45 -21.13 -13.31
N SER A 16 -6.57 -20.76 -12.40
CA SER A 16 -5.26 -21.39 -12.25
C SER A 16 -4.91 -21.60 -10.78
N ARG A 17 -4.06 -22.59 -10.54
CA ARG A 17 -3.44 -22.83 -9.23
C ARG A 17 -1.93 -22.92 -9.39
N ASN A 18 -1.20 -22.46 -8.37
CA ASN A 18 0.28 -22.47 -8.32
C ASN A 18 0.88 -21.84 -9.58
N THR A 19 0.43 -20.63 -9.90
CA THR A 19 0.85 -19.90 -11.10
C THR A 19 1.73 -18.72 -10.73
N THR A 20 2.68 -18.36 -11.59
CA THR A 20 3.50 -17.17 -11.41
C THR A 20 3.09 -16.10 -12.41
N LEU A 21 2.69 -14.95 -11.92
CA LEU A 21 2.48 -13.75 -12.72
C LEU A 21 3.78 -12.95 -12.80
N ILE A 22 4.05 -12.40 -13.97
CA ILE A 22 5.16 -11.46 -14.18
C ILE A 22 4.54 -10.08 -14.35
N LEU A 23 4.68 -9.24 -13.32
CA LEU A 23 4.19 -7.86 -13.26
C LEU A 23 5.37 -6.89 -13.36
N ALA A 24 6.23 -7.10 -14.35
CA ALA A 24 7.37 -6.22 -14.60
C ALA A 24 6.89 -4.78 -14.74
N VAL A 25 7.62 -3.83 -14.14
CA VAL A 25 7.35 -2.38 -14.13
C VAL A 25 6.12 -1.91 -13.34
N VAL A 26 5.36 -2.81 -12.70
CA VAL A 26 4.17 -2.41 -11.92
C VAL A 26 4.45 -2.42 -10.43
N VAL A 27 5.00 -3.50 -9.89
CA VAL A 27 5.25 -3.70 -8.45
C VAL A 27 6.71 -3.98 -8.16
N ALA A 28 7.10 -3.83 -6.88
CA ALA A 28 8.49 -3.99 -6.45
C ALA A 28 9.03 -5.40 -6.70
N GLU A 29 8.21 -6.42 -6.52
CA GLU A 29 8.56 -7.80 -6.82
C GLU A 29 7.90 -8.24 -8.12
N PRO A 30 8.65 -8.31 -9.24
CA PRO A 30 8.06 -8.52 -10.56
C PRO A 30 7.47 -9.92 -10.75
N ARG A 31 7.84 -10.89 -9.93
CA ARG A 31 7.36 -12.28 -9.98
C ARG A 31 6.50 -12.58 -8.77
N VAL A 32 5.19 -12.64 -8.98
CA VAL A 32 4.22 -12.98 -7.92
C VAL A 32 3.72 -14.39 -8.12
N THR A 33 4.10 -15.29 -7.23
CA THR A 33 3.57 -16.66 -7.21
C THR A 33 2.25 -16.66 -6.46
N LEU A 34 1.21 -17.17 -7.11
CA LEU A 34 -0.16 -17.25 -6.60
C LEU A 34 -0.57 -18.70 -6.42
N ALA A 35 -1.10 -19.04 -5.26
CA ALA A 35 -1.71 -20.33 -4.99
C ALA A 35 -3.04 -20.49 -5.74
N LYS A 36 -3.77 -19.38 -5.91
CA LYS A 36 -5.03 -19.33 -6.67
C LYS A 36 -5.08 -18.05 -7.50
N LEU A 37 -5.53 -18.17 -8.73
CA LEU A 37 -5.83 -17.05 -9.62
C LEU A 37 -7.09 -17.35 -10.41
N GLY A 38 -8.09 -16.48 -10.29
CA GLY A 38 -9.26 -16.45 -11.17
C GLY A 38 -9.35 -15.09 -11.84
N ALA A 39 -9.62 -15.04 -13.13
CA ALA A 39 -9.79 -13.77 -13.84
C ALA A 39 -10.80 -13.91 -14.98
N SER A 40 -11.61 -12.89 -15.18
CA SER A 40 -12.45 -12.66 -16.35
C SER A 40 -12.10 -11.30 -16.94
N VAL A 41 -11.59 -11.30 -18.17
CA VAL A 41 -11.05 -10.12 -18.82
C VAL A 41 -11.59 -10.04 -20.24
N ARG A 42 -11.97 -8.84 -20.68
CA ARG A 42 -12.28 -8.52 -22.08
C ARG A 42 -11.39 -7.37 -22.54
N TRP A 43 -11.05 -7.37 -23.79
CA TRP A 43 -10.29 -6.28 -24.39
C TRP A 43 -10.76 -5.97 -25.81
N LYS A 44 -10.48 -4.76 -26.22
CA LYS A 44 -10.56 -4.29 -27.61
C LYS A 44 -9.37 -3.40 -27.91
N SER A 45 -8.86 -3.43 -29.13
CA SER A 45 -7.68 -2.69 -29.57
C SER A 45 -7.98 -1.56 -30.55
N ASP A 46 -9.21 -1.41 -31.00
CA ASP A 46 -9.62 -0.35 -31.93
C ASP A 46 -10.68 0.57 -31.28
N PRO A 47 -10.53 1.91 -31.33
CA PRO A 47 -9.40 2.71 -31.86
C PRO A 47 -8.16 2.72 -30.93
N ALA A 48 -8.25 2.24 -29.71
CA ALA A 48 -7.16 2.07 -28.77
C ALA A 48 -7.42 0.90 -27.86
N LEU A 49 -6.35 0.40 -27.22
CA LEU A 49 -6.47 -0.67 -26.26
C LEU A 49 -7.32 -0.24 -25.05
N GLU A 50 -8.47 -0.89 -24.89
CA GLU A 50 -9.27 -0.90 -23.66
C GLU A 50 -9.27 -2.31 -23.11
N VAL A 51 -8.92 -2.46 -21.83
CA VAL A 51 -8.97 -3.72 -21.09
C VAL A 51 -9.98 -3.57 -19.97
N ARG A 52 -10.99 -4.42 -19.97
CA ARG A 52 -12.00 -4.52 -18.91
C ARG A 52 -11.74 -5.79 -18.11
N VAL A 53 -11.34 -5.62 -16.89
CA VAL A 53 -11.26 -6.68 -15.89
C VAL A 53 -12.62 -6.76 -15.21
N GLU A 54 -13.43 -7.76 -15.58
CA GLU A 54 -14.76 -7.97 -14.98
C GLU A 54 -14.61 -8.46 -13.54
N SER A 55 -13.67 -9.35 -13.33
CA SER A 55 -13.27 -9.82 -12.01
C SER A 55 -11.85 -10.36 -12.05
N VAL A 56 -11.12 -10.14 -10.99
CA VAL A 56 -9.91 -10.89 -10.66
C VAL A 56 -9.98 -11.26 -9.18
N ALA A 57 -9.61 -12.49 -8.85
CA ALA A 57 -9.43 -12.98 -7.50
C ALA A 57 -8.08 -13.68 -7.43
N ALA A 58 -7.22 -13.24 -6.54
CA ALA A 58 -5.86 -13.77 -6.41
C ALA A 58 -5.51 -14.01 -4.94
N ALA A 59 -4.84 -15.11 -4.67
CA ALA A 59 -4.42 -15.46 -3.32
C ALA A 59 -3.08 -16.20 -3.31
N ASN A 60 -2.26 -15.88 -2.31
CA ASN A 60 -1.09 -16.64 -1.90
C ASN A 60 -0.92 -16.60 -0.37
N ALA A 61 0.24 -16.97 0.15
CA ALA A 61 0.51 -16.93 1.59
C ALA A 61 0.41 -15.52 2.16
N ASP A 62 0.83 -14.50 1.41
CA ASP A 62 0.95 -13.13 1.87
C ASP A 62 -0.35 -12.33 1.70
N ILE A 63 -1.05 -12.51 0.58
CA ILE A 63 -2.19 -11.67 0.19
C ILE A 63 -3.35 -12.49 -0.35
N GLU A 64 -4.55 -11.98 -0.13
CA GLU A 64 -5.78 -12.37 -0.80
C GLU A 64 -6.55 -11.12 -1.20
N LEU A 65 -6.83 -10.97 -2.49
CA LEU A 65 -7.47 -9.79 -3.04
C LEU A 65 -8.49 -10.13 -4.13
N GLU A 66 -9.42 -9.21 -4.32
CA GLU A 66 -10.37 -9.17 -5.41
C GLU A 66 -10.32 -7.79 -6.06
N ALA A 67 -10.47 -7.71 -7.38
CA ALA A 67 -10.52 -6.43 -8.07
C ALA A 67 -11.34 -6.52 -9.36
N SER A 68 -11.83 -5.37 -9.81
CA SER A 68 -12.44 -5.17 -11.12
C SER A 68 -12.16 -3.75 -11.61
N GLY A 69 -12.21 -3.54 -12.94
CA GLY A 69 -11.95 -2.20 -13.46
C GLY A 69 -11.78 -2.15 -14.96
N ILE A 70 -11.44 -0.96 -15.43
CA ILE A 70 -11.22 -0.67 -16.85
C ILE A 70 -9.91 0.12 -16.96
N TYR A 71 -9.06 -0.35 -17.84
CA TYR A 71 -7.88 0.39 -18.28
C TYR A 71 -8.06 0.83 -19.73
N ARG A 72 -7.66 2.05 -20.04
CA ARG A 72 -7.60 2.60 -21.39
C ARG A 72 -6.20 3.13 -21.67
N ALA A 73 -5.57 2.63 -22.71
CA ALA A 73 -4.29 3.15 -23.14
C ALA A 73 -4.40 4.60 -23.63
N ALA A 74 -3.34 5.37 -23.45
CA ALA A 74 -3.25 6.72 -24.01
C ALA A 74 -3.33 6.67 -25.53
N GLN A 75 -3.95 7.69 -26.15
CA GLN A 75 -4.14 7.78 -27.59
C GLN A 75 -3.40 8.97 -28.20
N GLY A 76 -2.99 8.84 -29.47
CA GLY A 76 -2.38 9.90 -30.26
C GLY A 76 -0.98 10.28 -29.77
N GLU A 77 -0.63 11.55 -29.93
CA GLU A 77 0.68 12.09 -29.48
C GLU A 77 0.86 12.12 -27.94
N ARG A 78 -0.17 11.81 -27.16
CA ARG A 78 -0.11 11.69 -25.71
C ARG A 78 0.44 10.31 -25.34
N SER A 79 1.75 10.16 -25.36
CA SER A 79 2.37 9.01 -24.71
C SER A 79 2.23 9.16 -23.19
N GLY A 80 1.69 8.12 -22.51
CA GLY A 80 1.49 8.16 -21.07
C GLY A 80 0.98 6.82 -20.57
N PRO A 81 0.88 6.66 -19.25
CA PRO A 81 0.45 5.41 -18.62
C PRO A 81 -1.03 5.08 -18.82
N GLY A 82 -1.81 6.00 -19.47
CA GLY A 82 -3.22 5.79 -19.74
C GLY A 82 -4.16 6.16 -18.61
N TRP A 83 -5.43 5.77 -18.75
CA TRP A 83 -6.51 6.03 -17.82
C TRP A 83 -6.97 4.74 -17.15
N LEU A 84 -7.21 4.79 -15.83
CA LEU A 84 -7.63 3.65 -15.02
C LEU A 84 -8.91 3.97 -14.26
N ASP A 85 -9.80 2.99 -14.15
CA ASP A 85 -10.92 2.95 -13.22
C ASP A 85 -10.91 1.58 -12.55
N LEU A 86 -10.36 1.50 -11.33
CA LEU A 86 -10.10 0.25 -10.60
C LEU A 86 -10.76 0.31 -9.24
N THR A 87 -11.49 -0.73 -8.89
CA THR A 87 -11.96 -0.99 -7.53
C THR A 87 -11.35 -2.32 -7.06
N GLY A 88 -10.84 -2.35 -5.85
CA GLY A 88 -10.25 -3.55 -5.26
C GLY A 88 -10.64 -3.73 -3.80
N ARG A 89 -10.62 -4.97 -3.36
CA ARG A 89 -10.75 -5.39 -1.97
C ARG A 89 -9.57 -6.26 -1.58
N ILE A 90 -8.94 -5.93 -0.47
CA ILE A 90 -7.91 -6.73 0.17
C ILE A 90 -8.57 -7.50 1.30
N VAL A 91 -8.79 -8.80 1.10
CA VAL A 91 -9.43 -9.67 2.11
C VAL A 91 -8.48 -9.90 3.28
N ARG A 92 -7.20 -10.13 2.96
CA ARG A 92 -6.11 -10.20 3.93
C ARG A 92 -4.78 -9.83 3.29
N LEU A 93 -3.86 -9.30 4.11
CA LEU A 93 -2.47 -9.07 3.71
C LEU A 93 -1.58 -9.18 4.95
N HIS A 94 -0.51 -9.95 4.84
CA HIS A 94 0.57 -10.01 5.82
C HIS A 94 1.38 -8.71 5.74
N ALA A 95 1.36 -7.89 6.78
CA ALA A 95 1.90 -6.53 6.72
C ALA A 95 3.38 -6.47 6.32
N PRO A 96 4.29 -7.33 6.80
CA PRO A 96 5.68 -7.37 6.34
C PRO A 96 5.86 -7.62 4.84
N ALA A 97 4.88 -8.24 4.17
CA ALA A 97 4.94 -8.49 2.74
C ALA A 97 4.33 -7.35 1.89
N ALA A 98 3.77 -6.32 2.52
CA ALA A 98 3.05 -5.24 1.81
C ALA A 98 3.90 -4.56 0.72
N TYR A 99 5.20 -4.35 0.96
CA TYR A 99 6.12 -3.71 0.00
C TYR A 99 6.14 -4.40 -1.36
N ARG A 100 5.88 -5.72 -1.42
CA ARG A 100 5.88 -6.51 -2.66
C ARG A 100 4.76 -6.12 -3.61
N TYR A 101 3.66 -5.61 -3.07
CA TYR A 101 2.42 -5.29 -3.79
C TYR A 101 2.20 -3.79 -3.99
N VAL A 102 3.07 -2.97 -3.44
CA VAL A 102 3.05 -1.52 -3.64
C VAL A 102 3.65 -1.17 -5.01
N PRO A 103 3.01 -0.30 -5.79
CA PRO A 103 3.53 0.11 -7.09
C PRO A 103 4.91 0.76 -7.00
N LEU A 104 5.76 0.52 -8.00
CA LEU A 104 7.08 1.15 -8.12
C LEU A 104 7.00 2.68 -8.15
N ALA A 105 5.87 3.23 -8.59
CA ALA A 105 5.58 4.67 -8.57
C ALA A 105 5.61 5.30 -7.17
N ALA A 106 5.52 4.50 -6.08
CA ALA A 106 5.68 4.98 -4.71
C ALA A 106 7.13 5.40 -4.38
N GLY A 107 8.08 5.07 -5.26
CA GLY A 107 9.49 5.40 -5.12
C GLY A 107 10.28 4.41 -4.25
N SER A 108 11.57 4.28 -4.56
CA SER A 108 12.47 3.30 -3.94
C SER A 108 12.63 3.52 -2.43
N GLY A 109 12.65 4.77 -1.98
CA GLY A 109 12.73 5.10 -0.54
C GLY A 109 11.53 4.58 0.25
N THR A 110 10.31 4.76 -0.26
CA THR A 110 9.08 4.25 0.35
C THR A 110 9.07 2.72 0.40
N LEU A 111 9.42 2.07 -0.70
CA LEU A 111 9.47 0.61 -0.78
C LEU A 111 10.48 0.01 0.18
N ASN A 112 11.69 0.59 0.23
CA ASN A 112 12.73 0.18 1.16
C ASN A 112 12.32 0.40 2.63
N TRP A 113 11.67 1.51 2.93
CA TRP A 113 11.14 1.76 4.28
C TRP A 113 10.06 0.73 4.64
N LEU A 114 9.07 0.50 3.79
CA LEU A 114 8.00 -0.47 4.04
C LEU A 114 8.53 -1.89 4.30
N GLN A 115 9.57 -2.29 3.56
CA GLN A 115 10.20 -3.60 3.70
C GLN A 115 10.79 -3.84 5.10
N HIS A 116 11.25 -2.80 5.77
CA HIS A 116 11.95 -2.90 7.04
C HIS A 116 11.14 -2.38 8.24
N ALA A 117 10.20 -1.46 7.98
CA ALA A 117 9.40 -0.83 9.02
C ALA A 117 8.27 -1.72 9.54
N LEU A 118 7.63 -2.50 8.65
CA LEU A 118 6.52 -3.38 9.03
C LEU A 118 7.07 -4.72 9.52
N VAL A 119 7.25 -4.85 10.84
CA VAL A 119 7.88 -6.03 11.47
C VAL A 119 6.89 -7.18 11.62
N SER A 120 5.62 -6.88 11.94
CA SER A 120 4.53 -7.84 12.04
C SER A 120 3.19 -7.19 11.79
N GLY A 121 2.13 -7.99 11.77
CA GLY A 121 0.75 -7.54 11.63
C GLY A 121 0.07 -8.07 10.38
N ARG A 122 -1.22 -7.81 10.31
CA ARG A 122 -2.05 -8.21 9.16
C ARG A 122 -3.11 -7.16 8.86
N VAL A 123 -3.40 -6.99 7.59
CA VAL A 123 -4.61 -6.34 7.10
C VAL A 123 -5.73 -7.38 7.11
N THR A 124 -6.86 -7.07 7.71
CA THR A 124 -8.03 -7.97 7.80
C THR A 124 -9.19 -7.52 6.93
N ASP A 125 -9.20 -6.28 6.51
CA ASP A 125 -10.16 -5.71 5.60
C ASP A 125 -9.55 -4.47 4.96
N GLY A 126 -9.57 -4.42 3.64
CA GLY A 126 -9.04 -3.29 2.90
C GLY A 126 -9.84 -3.03 1.63
N THR A 127 -9.94 -1.78 1.25
CA THR A 127 -10.58 -1.32 0.01
C THR A 127 -9.65 -0.41 -0.74
N MET A 128 -9.70 -0.48 -2.06
CA MET A 128 -8.91 0.36 -2.94
C MET A 128 -9.78 0.92 -4.06
N ARG A 129 -9.63 2.19 -4.34
CA ARG A 129 -10.26 2.90 -5.45
C ARG A 129 -9.22 3.74 -6.15
N VAL A 130 -9.04 3.52 -7.46
CA VAL A 130 -8.16 4.33 -8.32
C VAL A 130 -8.96 4.69 -9.56
N LYS A 131 -9.17 5.97 -9.82
CA LYS A 131 -9.86 6.46 -11.01
C LYS A 131 -9.19 7.73 -11.52
N GLY A 132 -8.77 7.75 -12.77
CA GLY A 132 -8.21 8.94 -13.38
C GLY A 132 -7.10 8.67 -14.41
N ASP A 133 -6.55 9.72 -14.93
CA ASP A 133 -5.36 9.70 -15.80
C ASP A 133 -4.12 9.44 -14.96
N LEU A 134 -3.49 8.29 -15.15
CA LEU A 134 -2.35 7.84 -14.35
C LEU A 134 -1.12 8.75 -14.46
N SER A 135 -1.03 9.61 -15.49
CA SER A 135 0.02 10.62 -15.59
C SER A 135 -0.09 11.73 -14.53
N ARG A 136 -1.27 11.87 -13.92
CA ARG A 136 -1.59 12.87 -12.90
C ARG A 136 -1.71 12.27 -11.48
N PHE A 137 -1.32 10.99 -11.32
CA PHE A 137 -1.34 10.36 -10.00
C PHE A 137 -0.47 11.14 -9.00
N PRO A 138 -0.92 11.37 -7.75
CA PRO A 138 -2.11 10.88 -7.06
C PRO A 138 -3.39 11.72 -7.21
N PHE A 139 -3.56 12.47 -8.30
CA PHE A 139 -4.78 13.19 -8.71
C PHE A 139 -5.12 14.42 -7.86
N GLU A 140 -4.12 15.14 -7.37
CA GLU A 140 -4.35 16.40 -6.68
C GLU A 140 -5.05 17.42 -7.59
N GLY A 141 -6.09 18.09 -7.05
CA GLY A 141 -6.84 19.10 -7.77
C GLY A 141 -7.82 18.56 -8.85
N GLU A 142 -7.80 17.26 -9.15
CA GLU A 142 -8.67 16.65 -10.16
C GLU A 142 -10.02 16.27 -9.56
N ARG A 143 -11.11 16.93 -10.02
CA ARG A 143 -12.46 16.74 -9.43
C ARG A 143 -13.05 15.35 -9.66
N ASP A 144 -12.81 14.79 -10.85
CA ASP A 144 -13.40 13.51 -11.28
C ASP A 144 -12.47 12.31 -11.11
N ALA A 145 -11.30 12.52 -10.50
CA ALA A 145 -10.32 11.48 -10.23
C ALA A 145 -10.28 11.12 -8.74
N GLU A 146 -9.94 9.87 -8.46
CA GLU A 146 -9.95 9.32 -7.10
C GLU A 146 -8.73 8.40 -6.89
N PHE A 147 -8.02 8.59 -5.81
CA PHE A 147 -7.11 7.61 -5.23
C PHE A 147 -7.44 7.49 -3.75
N ARG A 148 -7.94 6.32 -3.38
CA ARG A 148 -8.30 6.02 -2.00
C ARG A 148 -7.94 4.59 -1.68
N VAL A 149 -7.21 4.39 -0.57
CA VAL A 149 -6.96 3.08 0.02
C VAL A 149 -7.30 3.17 1.50
N ALA A 150 -8.23 2.33 1.94
CA ALA A 150 -8.58 2.22 3.34
C ALA A 150 -8.33 0.78 3.80
N ALA A 151 -7.75 0.60 4.98
CA ALA A 151 -7.43 -0.73 5.49
C ALA A 151 -7.48 -0.78 7.02
N ARG A 152 -7.93 -1.90 7.56
CA ARG A 152 -7.81 -2.24 8.97
C ARG A 152 -6.60 -3.11 9.20
N VAL A 153 -5.74 -2.65 10.08
CA VAL A 153 -4.50 -3.34 10.48
C VAL A 153 -4.66 -3.81 11.92
N VAL A 154 -4.25 -5.04 12.21
CA VAL A 154 -4.32 -5.63 13.55
C VAL A 154 -3.01 -6.31 13.93
N ASP A 155 -2.70 -6.30 15.23
CA ASP A 155 -1.52 -6.93 15.83
C ASP A 155 -0.21 -6.51 15.15
N ALA A 156 -0.11 -5.24 14.73
CA ALA A 156 1.06 -4.77 14.02
C ALA A 156 2.20 -4.36 14.97
N ALA A 157 3.42 -4.55 14.48
CA ALA A 157 4.61 -3.96 15.05
C ALA A 157 5.33 -3.12 13.99
N LEU A 158 5.71 -1.90 14.38
CA LEU A 158 6.27 -0.90 13.50
C LEU A 158 7.61 -0.39 14.05
N ASP A 159 8.66 -0.56 13.27
CA ASP A 159 9.91 0.18 13.43
C ASP A 159 9.79 1.49 12.62
N VAL A 160 9.64 2.61 13.32
CA VAL A 160 9.41 3.91 12.67
C VAL A 160 10.63 4.34 11.86
N HIS A 161 11.84 3.93 12.30
CA HIS A 161 13.10 4.37 11.72
C HIS A 161 14.10 3.21 11.56
N PRO A 162 13.86 2.29 10.61
CA PRO A 162 14.71 1.12 10.46
C PRO A 162 16.17 1.47 10.16
N ALA A 163 17.10 0.91 10.92
CA ALA A 163 18.53 1.20 10.81
C ALA A 163 19.11 0.93 9.41
N VAL A 164 18.59 -0.11 8.74
CA VAL A 164 19.03 -0.52 7.39
C VAL A 164 18.75 0.54 6.32
N VAL A 165 17.71 1.37 6.52
CA VAL A 165 17.29 2.39 5.53
C VAL A 165 18.18 3.62 5.55
N GLN A 166 18.86 3.88 6.67
CA GLN A 166 19.49 5.18 6.95
C GLN A 166 21.02 5.18 6.83
N GLY A 167 21.65 4.02 6.65
CA GLY A 167 23.10 3.89 6.68
C GLY A 167 23.73 4.02 8.09
N GLU A 168 25.06 3.92 8.18
CA GLU A 168 25.74 3.79 9.48
C GLU A 168 25.53 4.97 10.46
N ARG A 169 25.50 6.21 9.95
CA ARG A 169 25.29 7.39 10.81
C ARG A 169 23.87 7.46 11.40
N SER A 170 22.92 6.90 10.72
CA SER A 170 21.52 6.87 11.15
C SER A 170 21.18 5.63 11.97
N ALA A 171 22.02 4.61 11.97
CA ALA A 171 21.81 3.39 12.75
C ALA A 171 21.75 3.64 14.26
N GLU A 172 22.52 4.61 14.77
CA GLU A 172 22.48 5.01 16.18
C GLU A 172 21.21 5.77 16.51
N ALA A 173 20.78 6.70 15.63
CA ALA A 173 19.51 7.41 15.76
C ALA A 173 18.31 6.46 15.61
N ALA A 174 18.37 5.51 14.69
CA ALA A 174 17.33 4.50 14.49
C ALA A 174 17.16 3.59 15.72
N ARG A 175 18.24 3.23 16.41
CA ARG A 175 18.19 2.45 17.66
C ARG A 175 17.56 3.21 18.83
N ALA A 176 17.47 4.53 18.74
CA ALA A 176 16.85 5.37 19.76
C ALA A 176 15.31 5.30 19.72
N TRP A 177 14.71 5.00 18.57
CA TRP A 177 13.26 4.84 18.46
C TRP A 177 12.81 3.48 19.02
N PRO A 178 11.82 3.43 19.92
CA PRO A 178 11.27 2.16 20.36
C PRO A 178 10.47 1.51 19.25
N LEU A 179 10.53 0.18 19.19
CA LEU A 179 9.58 -0.58 18.39
C LEU A 179 8.16 -0.37 18.95
N LEU A 180 7.27 0.12 18.11
CA LEU A 180 5.86 0.21 18.44
C LEU A 180 5.21 -1.17 18.22
N LYS A 181 4.43 -1.65 19.18
CA LYS A 181 3.84 -3.00 19.19
C LYS A 181 2.36 -2.96 19.47
N ASP A 182 1.71 -4.11 19.28
CA ASP A 182 0.30 -4.34 19.60
C ASP A 182 -0.62 -3.29 18.96
N ILE A 183 -0.30 -2.86 17.74
CA ILE A 183 -0.99 -1.79 17.06
C ILE A 183 -2.23 -2.35 16.36
N ASP A 184 -3.40 -1.81 16.74
CA ASP A 184 -4.64 -1.94 15.98
C ASP A 184 -5.02 -0.57 15.45
N ALA A 185 -5.09 -0.44 14.12
CA ALA A 185 -5.28 0.84 13.46
C ALA A 185 -6.16 0.74 12.20
N ASP A 186 -6.83 1.84 11.91
CA ASP A 186 -7.43 2.09 10.61
C ASP A 186 -6.48 3.02 9.81
N LEU A 187 -6.10 2.59 8.62
CA LEU A 187 -5.23 3.31 7.67
C LEU A 187 -6.08 3.88 6.54
N LEU A 188 -5.85 5.12 6.19
CA LEU A 188 -6.46 5.78 5.04
C LEU A 188 -5.40 6.54 4.25
N PHE A 189 -5.27 6.18 2.99
CA PHE A 189 -4.71 7.06 1.95
C PHE A 189 -5.86 7.72 1.20
N ASP A 190 -5.79 9.01 1.02
CA ASP A 190 -6.73 9.78 0.22
C ASP A 190 -5.93 10.79 -0.60
N ARG A 191 -5.80 10.51 -1.89
CA ARG A 191 -4.91 11.23 -2.80
C ARG A 191 -3.48 11.29 -2.23
N ALA A 192 -2.90 12.47 -2.10
CA ALA A 192 -1.57 12.65 -1.54
C ALA A 192 -1.53 12.63 -0.01
N SER A 193 -2.65 12.44 0.69
CA SER A 193 -2.66 12.40 2.15
C SER A 193 -2.67 10.98 2.72
N MET A 194 -2.13 10.83 3.93
CA MET A 194 -2.19 9.60 4.72
C MET A 194 -2.67 9.91 6.13
N THR A 195 -3.58 9.08 6.64
CA THR A 195 -4.02 9.12 8.04
C THR A 195 -4.01 7.70 8.61
N VAL A 196 -3.42 7.55 9.79
CA VAL A 196 -3.48 6.32 10.59
C VAL A 196 -4.16 6.65 11.90
N THR A 197 -5.23 5.95 12.22
CA THR A 197 -5.96 6.09 13.49
C THR A 197 -5.80 4.80 14.27
N ALA A 198 -4.87 4.79 15.23
CA ALA A 198 -4.62 3.63 16.08
C ALA A 198 -5.47 3.70 17.35
N LYS A 199 -6.27 2.64 17.58
CA LYS A 199 -7.10 2.47 18.77
C LYS A 199 -6.28 2.06 19.96
N ARG A 200 -5.26 1.25 19.72
CA ARG A 200 -4.30 0.77 20.72
C ARG A 200 -2.91 0.62 20.11
N GLY A 201 -1.93 0.61 20.97
CA GLY A 201 -0.53 0.33 20.68
C GLY A 201 0.28 0.33 21.98
N ALA A 202 1.56 0.00 21.88
CA ALA A 202 2.48 0.08 23.00
C ALA A 202 3.87 0.55 22.56
N ALA A 203 4.53 1.33 23.43
CA ALA A 203 5.93 1.71 23.30
C ALA A 203 6.60 1.46 24.66
N TYR A 204 7.64 0.61 24.71
CA TYR A 204 8.15 0.04 25.96
C TYR A 204 7.01 -0.67 26.74
N SER A 205 6.75 -0.26 28.00
CA SER A 205 5.59 -0.72 28.77
C SER A 205 4.43 0.30 28.82
N ALA A 206 4.57 1.46 28.15
CA ALA A 206 3.49 2.44 28.05
C ALA A 206 2.45 1.99 27.00
N LYS A 207 1.17 2.09 27.39
CA LYS A 207 0.03 1.87 26.50
C LYS A 207 -0.27 3.15 25.73
N LEU A 208 -0.52 2.98 24.43
CA LEU A 208 -0.91 4.08 23.54
C LEU A 208 -2.38 3.91 23.16
N SER A 209 -3.14 4.99 23.19
CA SER A 209 -4.54 5.01 22.79
C SER A 209 -4.90 6.29 22.05
N ASN A 210 -5.94 6.23 21.21
CA ASN A 210 -6.45 7.37 20.43
C ASN A 210 -5.34 8.07 19.64
N VAL A 211 -4.39 7.30 19.07
CA VAL A 211 -3.29 7.87 18.31
C VAL A 211 -3.75 8.17 16.89
N VAL A 212 -3.58 9.40 16.47
CA VAL A 212 -3.79 9.83 15.09
C VAL A 212 -2.45 10.32 14.54
N ALA A 213 -1.96 9.65 13.52
CA ALA A 213 -0.78 10.03 12.76
C ALA A 213 -1.23 10.48 11.36
N ARG A 214 -0.84 11.69 10.95
CA ARG A 214 -1.27 12.27 9.68
C ARG A 214 -0.11 12.87 8.91
N ILE A 215 -0.06 12.56 7.63
CA ILE A 215 0.76 13.24 6.62
C ILE A 215 -0.22 13.92 5.66
N PRO A 216 -0.31 15.27 5.65
CA PRO A 216 -1.21 15.98 4.75
C PRO A 216 -0.87 15.82 3.29
N GLU A 217 0.43 15.77 2.98
CA GLU A 217 0.97 15.66 1.62
C GLU A 217 2.18 14.74 1.62
N LEU A 218 2.04 13.60 0.95
CA LEU A 218 3.10 12.61 0.76
C LEU A 218 4.11 13.13 -0.28
N GLY A 219 5.39 13.08 0.04
CA GLY A 219 6.44 13.54 -0.85
C GLY A 219 7.78 13.66 -0.13
N PRO A 220 8.81 14.19 -0.80
CA PRO A 220 10.16 14.30 -0.23
C PRO A 220 10.24 15.17 1.05
N ASN A 221 9.31 16.12 1.19
CA ASN A 221 9.22 17.04 2.34
C ASN A 221 8.01 16.73 3.22
N ALA A 222 7.51 15.50 3.21
CA ALA A 222 6.35 15.08 3.98
C ALA A 222 6.56 15.36 5.48
N LYS A 223 5.55 15.95 6.11
CA LYS A 223 5.55 16.22 7.55
C LYS A 223 4.55 15.32 8.24
N LEU A 224 5.04 14.52 9.19
CA LEU A 224 4.21 13.66 10.02
C LEU A 224 3.80 14.41 11.29
N GLY A 225 2.49 14.62 11.48
CA GLY A 225 1.91 15.04 12.76
C GLY A 225 1.37 13.84 13.51
N VAL A 226 1.65 13.74 14.81
CA VAL A 226 1.15 12.64 15.66
C VAL A 226 0.52 13.22 16.91
N HIS A 227 -0.69 12.76 17.24
CA HIS A 227 -1.41 13.09 18.47
C HIS A 227 -1.92 11.79 19.09
N GLY A 228 -1.95 11.70 20.41
CA GLY A 228 -2.43 10.51 21.10
C GLY A 228 -2.28 10.62 22.60
N VAL A 229 -2.69 9.56 23.29
CA VAL A 229 -2.58 9.42 24.75
C VAL A 229 -1.62 8.28 25.04
N ALA A 230 -0.68 8.50 25.96
CA ALA A 230 0.23 7.50 26.49
C ALA A 230 0.02 7.35 28.00
N GLU A 231 -0.17 6.13 28.46
CA GLU A 231 -0.35 5.77 29.87
C GLU A 231 0.65 4.69 30.27
N GLY A 232 1.43 4.93 31.31
CA GLY A 232 2.44 3.98 31.76
C GLY A 232 3.40 4.56 32.80
N PRO A 233 4.46 3.82 33.16
CA PRO A 233 5.46 4.29 34.09
C PRO A 233 6.16 5.54 33.60
N LEU A 234 6.29 6.54 34.46
CA LEU A 234 6.98 7.80 34.16
C LEU A 234 8.40 7.55 33.62
N ALA A 235 9.09 6.54 34.13
CA ALA A 235 10.43 6.16 33.66
C ALA A 235 10.47 5.83 32.15
N ASP A 236 9.46 5.15 31.63
CA ASP A 236 9.38 4.82 30.21
C ASP A 236 9.04 6.04 29.36
N MET A 237 8.22 6.96 29.86
CA MET A 237 7.91 8.22 29.19
C MET A 237 9.16 9.09 29.10
N VAL A 238 9.91 9.24 30.21
CA VAL A 238 11.18 9.95 30.26
C VAL A 238 12.20 9.29 29.32
N ARG A 239 12.29 7.96 29.34
CA ARG A 239 13.15 7.20 28.43
C ARG A 239 12.79 7.49 26.97
N TYR A 240 11.50 7.45 26.61
CA TYR A 240 11.04 7.73 25.25
C TYR A 240 11.47 9.14 24.81
N VAL A 241 11.24 10.16 25.63
CA VAL A 241 11.65 11.55 25.32
C VAL A 241 13.16 11.66 25.17
N ASN A 242 13.94 11.08 26.08
CA ASN A 242 15.41 11.21 26.07
C ASN A 242 16.09 10.42 24.95
N THR A 243 15.50 9.31 24.49
CA THR A 243 16.11 8.44 23.47
C THR A 243 15.57 8.73 22.08
N SER A 244 14.39 9.35 21.94
CA SER A 244 13.82 9.67 20.65
C SER A 244 14.25 11.06 20.16
N PRO A 245 14.27 11.32 18.84
CA PRO A 245 14.57 12.63 18.27
C PRO A 245 13.57 13.74 18.62
N VAL A 246 12.49 13.43 19.34
CA VAL A 246 11.48 14.40 19.78
C VAL A 246 12.03 15.45 20.76
N SER A 247 13.15 15.15 21.40
CA SER A 247 13.81 16.03 22.38
C SER A 247 14.83 17.03 21.78
N ARG A 248 14.99 17.06 20.43
CA ARG A 248 16.00 17.89 19.75
C ARG A 248 15.39 18.99 18.91
#